data_546243653c299ba84ae615e59285e45d
#
_entry.id   546243653c299ba84ae615e59285e45d
#
_cell.length_a   1.000
_cell.length_b   1.000
_cell.length_c   1.000
_cell.angle_alpha   90.00
_cell.angle_beta   90.00
_cell.angle_gamma   90.00
#
_symmetry.space_group_name_H-M   'P 1'
#
loop_
_entity.id
_entity.type
_entity.pdbx_description
1 polymer ?
#
loop_
_entity_poly.entity_id
_entity_poly.type
_entity_poly.pdbx_seq_one_letter_code
_entity_poly.pdbx_strand_id
1 'polypeptide(L)' 'MKIALCTELRNAEWFESRLRSLFDGDGQLAIDELWNENQLAQALRRSRYHAVVIAMTGAKGLEAAIQAKRLAPEVPL' A
#
# COMPACT_ATOMS: atom_id res chain seq x y z
N MET A 1 2.51 -13.30 -1.23
CA MET A 1 2.43 -12.09 -0.40
C MET A 1 1.60 -11.03 -1.12
N LYS A 2 0.76 -10.34 -0.41
CA LYS A 2 -0.09 -9.29 -0.96
C LYS A 2 0.19 -7.96 -0.27
N ILE A 3 0.54 -6.94 -1.04
CA ILE A 3 0.92 -5.62 -0.54
C ILE A 3 -0.02 -4.57 -1.12
N ALA A 4 -0.52 -3.68 -0.26
CA ALA A 4 -1.23 -2.49 -0.70
C ALA A 4 -0.23 -1.33 -0.82
N LEU A 5 -0.10 -0.78 -2.01
CA LEU A 5 0.78 0.35 -2.27
C LEU A 5 -0.06 1.59 -2.52
N CYS A 6 -0.09 2.49 -1.55
CA CYS A 6 -0.79 3.76 -1.66
C CYS A 6 0.20 4.86 -2.03
N THR A 7 0.11 5.37 -3.25
CA THR A 7 1.07 6.32 -3.77
C THR A 7 0.41 7.26 -4.78
N GLU A 8 1.12 8.32 -5.14
CA GLU A 8 0.71 9.18 -6.23
C GLU A 8 0.92 8.46 -7.56
N LEU A 9 0.01 8.65 -8.50
CA LEU A 9 0.01 7.95 -9.78
C LEU A 9 1.36 8.01 -10.50
N ARG A 10 1.97 9.19 -10.55
CA ARG A 10 3.23 9.40 -11.27
C ARG A 10 4.41 8.61 -10.68
N ASN A 11 4.31 8.17 -9.44
CA ASN A 11 5.39 7.46 -8.75
C ASN A 11 5.10 5.97 -8.59
N ALA A 12 3.91 5.51 -8.99
CA ALA A 12 3.47 4.14 -8.74
C ALA A 12 4.40 3.10 -9.37
N GLU A 13 4.79 3.31 -10.61
CA GLU A 13 5.66 2.37 -11.32
C GLU A 13 7.02 2.22 -10.65
N TRP A 14 7.60 3.34 -10.22
CA TRP A 14 8.89 3.33 -9.55
C TRP A 14 8.82 2.54 -8.23
N PHE A 15 7.80 2.82 -7.41
CA PHE A 15 7.65 2.13 -6.14
C PHE A 15 7.34 0.65 -6.34
N GLU A 16 6.51 0.30 -7.31
CA GLU A 16 6.23 -1.09 -7.61
C GLU A 16 7.50 -1.85 -8.01
N SER A 17 8.33 -1.27 -8.86
CA SER A 17 9.61 -1.84 -9.25
C SER A 17 10.50 -2.09 -8.05
N ARG A 18 10.59 -1.11 -7.14
CA ARG A 18 11.42 -1.25 -5.95
C ARG A 18 10.92 -2.35 -5.03
N LEU A 19 9.61 -2.43 -4.84
CA LEU A 19 9.03 -3.48 -4.00
C LEU A 19 9.27 -4.86 -4.58
N ARG A 20 9.11 -5.01 -5.89
CA ARG A 20 9.38 -6.30 -6.55
C ARG A 20 10.85 -6.70 -6.42
N SER A 21 11.75 -5.73 -6.49
CA SER A 21 13.17 -5.97 -6.30
C SER A 21 13.49 -6.44 -4.89
N LEU A 22 12.87 -5.83 -3.88
CA LEU A 22 13.08 -6.19 -2.47
C LEU A 22 12.55 -7.59 -2.14
N PHE A 23 11.48 -8.01 -2.81
CA PHE A 23 10.86 -9.31 -2.59
C PHE A 23 11.12 -10.27 -3.76
N ASP A 24 12.26 -10.10 -4.42
CA ASP A 24 12.69 -10.98 -5.49
C ASP A 24 12.80 -12.40 -4.97
N GLY A 25 12.22 -13.33 -5.70
CA GLY A 25 12.12 -14.71 -5.24
C GLY A 25 10.77 -15.10 -4.68
N ASP A 26 9.91 -14.13 -4.37
CA ASP A 26 8.51 -14.41 -4.04
C ASP A 26 7.69 -14.39 -5.33
N GLY A 27 7.52 -15.57 -5.92
CA GLY A 27 6.79 -15.72 -7.18
C GLY A 27 5.31 -15.42 -7.09
N GLN A 28 4.78 -15.19 -5.89
CA GLN A 28 3.35 -14.90 -5.67
C GLN A 28 3.12 -13.50 -5.14
N LEU A 29 4.08 -12.61 -5.29
CA LEU A 29 3.94 -11.23 -4.86
C LEU A 29 2.86 -10.54 -5.69
N ALA A 30 1.83 -10.05 -5.01
CA ALA A 30 0.79 -9.23 -5.61
C ALA A 30 0.83 -7.84 -5.01
N ILE A 31 0.82 -6.82 -5.86
CA ILE A 31 0.83 -5.42 -5.44
C ILE A 31 -0.41 -4.75 -5.98
N ASP A 32 -1.26 -4.25 -5.08
CA ASP A 32 -2.43 -3.46 -5.46
C ASP A 32 -2.07 -1.98 -5.33
N GLU A 33 -2.17 -1.27 -6.42
CA GLU A 33 -1.88 0.17 -6.46
C GLU A 33 -3.13 0.95 -6.09
N LEU A 34 -2.99 1.85 -5.12
CA LEU A 34 -4.07 2.68 -4.62
C LEU A 34 -3.60 4.12 -4.64
N TRP A 35 -4.41 5.02 -5.16
CA TRP A 35 -3.96 6.38 -5.45
C TRP A 35 -4.52 7.44 -4.52
N ASN A 36 -5.41 7.05 -3.62
CA ASN A 36 -5.95 7.97 -2.61
C ASN A 36 -6.44 7.21 -1.38
N GLU A 37 -6.76 7.97 -0.36
CA GLU A 37 -7.21 7.44 0.91
C GLU A 37 -8.49 6.61 0.80
N ASN A 38 -9.42 7.03 -0.05
CA ASN A 38 -10.68 6.30 -0.23
C ASN A 38 -10.45 4.94 -0.85
N GLN A 39 -9.59 4.85 -1.85
CA GLN A 39 -9.24 3.57 -2.46
C GLN A 39 -8.55 2.65 -1.45
N LEU A 40 -7.66 3.20 -0.65
CA LEU A 40 -6.98 2.43 0.40
C LEU A 40 -7.99 1.88 1.40
N ALA A 41 -8.92 2.70 1.87
CA ALA A 41 -9.94 2.28 2.81
C ALA A 41 -10.80 1.15 2.25
N GLN A 42 -11.23 1.26 1.00
CA GLN A 42 -12.02 0.23 0.36
C GLN A 42 -11.24 -1.08 0.21
N ALA A 43 -9.98 -0.99 -0.18
CA ALA A 43 -9.13 -2.17 -0.34
C ALA A 43 -8.94 -2.90 0.98
N LEU A 44 -8.69 -2.17 2.06
CA LEU A 44 -8.49 -2.76 3.39
C LEU A 44 -9.76 -3.40 3.94
N ARG A 45 -10.93 -2.94 3.53
CA ARG A 45 -12.20 -3.56 3.91
C ARG A 45 -12.49 -4.83 3.12
N ARG A 46 -12.00 -4.93 1.88
CA ARG A 46 -12.28 -6.05 0.99
C ARG A 46 -11.32 -7.21 1.14
N SER A 47 -10.08 -6.89 1.43
CA SER A 47 -9.01 -7.89 1.37
C SER A 47 -8.08 -7.75 2.54
N ARG A 48 -7.39 -8.84 2.84
CA ARG A 48 -6.29 -8.82 3.79
C ARG A 48 -4.98 -8.63 3.07
N TYR A 49 -4.14 -7.76 3.60
CA TYR A 49 -2.81 -7.52 3.07
C TYR A 49 -1.75 -7.92 4.09
N HIS A 50 -0.61 -8.35 3.59
CA HIS A 50 0.52 -8.66 4.45
C HIS A 50 1.24 -7.40 4.91
N ALA A 51 1.19 -6.35 4.11
CA ALA A 51 1.77 -5.07 4.44
C ALA A 51 1.10 -3.94 3.66
N VAL A 52 1.20 -2.74 4.19
CA VAL A 52 0.74 -1.52 3.52
C VAL A 52 1.94 -0.59 3.38
N VAL A 53 2.21 -0.14 2.17
CA VAL A 53 3.25 0.85 1.90
C VAL A 53 2.56 2.15 1.50
N ILE A 54 2.88 3.24 2.20
CA ILE A 54 2.34 4.55 1.90
C ILE A 54 3.47 5.45 1.44
N ALA A 55 3.41 5.84 0.18
CA ALA A 55 4.43 6.65 -0.47
C ALA A 55 3.79 7.95 -0.96
N MET A 56 3.20 8.68 -0.05
CA MET A 56 2.56 9.96 -0.29
C MET A 56 3.18 11.01 0.63
N THR A 57 3.29 12.24 0.15
CA THR A 57 3.92 13.31 0.90
C THR A 57 2.89 14.15 1.65
N GLY A 58 3.34 14.79 2.74
CA GLY A 58 2.55 15.75 3.49
C GLY A 58 1.37 15.14 4.23
N ALA A 59 0.33 15.94 4.39
CA ALA A 59 -0.85 15.56 5.16
C ALA A 59 -1.58 14.36 4.58
N LYS A 60 -1.56 14.21 3.26
CA LYS A 60 -2.22 13.07 2.60
C LYS A 60 -1.61 11.74 3.01
N GLY A 61 -0.28 11.68 3.10
CA GLY A 61 0.40 10.48 3.55
C GLY A 61 0.08 10.14 5.00
N LEU A 62 0.07 11.15 5.86
CA LEU A 62 -0.28 10.96 7.27
C LEU A 62 -1.72 10.49 7.44
N GLU A 63 -2.66 11.10 6.72
CA GLU A 63 -4.07 10.70 6.78
C GLU A 63 -4.26 9.27 6.30
N ALA A 64 -3.58 8.88 5.22
CA ALA A 64 -3.65 7.50 4.73
C ALA A 64 -3.10 6.52 5.76
N ALA A 65 -2.00 6.86 6.43
CA ALA A 65 -1.42 6.01 7.46
C ALA A 65 -2.38 5.83 8.66
N ILE A 66 -3.01 6.91 9.09
CA ILE A 66 -3.98 6.86 10.18
C ILE A 66 -5.16 5.96 9.81
N GLN A 67 -5.69 6.08 8.60
CA GLN A 67 -6.78 5.23 8.14
C GLN A 67 -6.36 3.76 8.08
N ALA A 68 -5.19 3.49 7.57
CA ALA A 68 -4.69 2.12 7.49
C ALA A 68 -4.59 1.48 8.88
N LYS A 69 -4.06 2.21 9.85
CA LYS A 69 -3.96 1.70 11.22
C LYS A 69 -5.32 1.50 11.86
N ARG A 70 -6.28 2.34 11.54
CA ARG A 70 -7.63 2.24 12.09
C ARG A 70 -8.40 1.05 11.50
N LEU A 71 -8.27 0.82 10.20
CA LEU A 71 -9.03 -0.22 9.49
C LEU A 71 -8.37 -1.59 9.57
N ALA A 72 -7.06 -1.64 9.65
CA ALA A 72 -6.30 -2.90 9.70
C ALA A 72 -5.11 -2.76 10.65
N PRO A 73 -5.36 -2.68 11.96
CA PRO A 73 -4.29 -2.43 12.93
C PRO A 73 -3.25 -3.56 12.99
N GLU A 74 -3.60 -4.75 12.57
CA GLU A 74 -2.70 -5.91 12.58
C GLU A 74 -1.77 -5.96 11.36
N VAL A 75 -2.01 -5.11 10.35
CA VAL A 75 -1.18 -5.10 9.14
C VAL A 75 -0.04 -4.10 9.29
N PRO A 76 1.22 -4.51 9.10
CA PRO A 76 2.36 -3.58 9.15
C PRO A 76 2.30 -2.53 8.05
N LEU A 77 2.74 -1.34 8.40
CA LEU A 77 2.87 -0.23 7.46
C LEU A 77 4.28 -0.13 6.89
#